data_673ebc2aa1c34fc5edf576f7f90707c5
#
_entry.id   673ebc2aa1c34fc5edf576f7f90707c5
#
_cell.length_a   1.000
_cell.length_b   1.000
_cell.length_c   1.000
_cell.angle_alpha   90.00
_cell.angle_beta   90.00
_cell.angle_gamma   90.00
#
_symmetry.space_group_name_H-M   'P 1'
#
loop_
_entity.id
_entity.type
_entity.pdbx_description
1 polymer ?
#
loop_
_entity_poly.entity_id
_entity_poly.type
_entity_poly.pdbx_seq_one_letter_code
_entity_poly.pdbx_strand_id
1 'polypeptide(L)'
;MEKAVLNIDVLNISQGSDGNFSHKGDKAIDITGVKNFKAPFTGTIKKILPNDNEVWLESNNKVLYADGTIDYMTILTLHDNDISNLYVGKVIKQGEIYYNEGRKGNATGDHIHLAVGKGKFEGSGWFKNSYGYWCINNQIDVYKGLFLYDKVKVINGLYNWVKTDTFTTNNGNNNVETYTVVKGDTLWSIAKKFNTTVDELVRLNNIKNKNLIYVGQVLKIKGNVEYYPKYTGNTVSIVDALKSVGVNSSYDNRAFIAKRNGITNYIGSASQNLRLLELLKQGKLIK
;
A
#
# COMPACT_ATOMS: atom_id res chain seq x y z
N MET A 1 -4.22 -4.46 -13.06
CA MET A 1 -2.74 -4.40 -12.97
C MET A 1 -2.37 -3.12 -12.25
N GLU A 2 -1.51 -3.21 -11.26
CA GLU A 2 -1.05 -2.05 -10.49
C GLU A 2 -0.07 -1.23 -11.33
N LYS A 3 -0.24 0.12 -11.33
CA LYS A 3 0.75 1.04 -11.89
C LYS A 3 1.79 1.36 -10.82
N ALA A 4 3.05 1.50 -11.18
CA ALA A 4 4.06 2.00 -10.26
C ALA A 4 4.00 3.54 -10.23
N VAL A 5 3.50 4.14 -9.12
CA VAL A 5 3.17 5.57 -9.05
C VAL A 5 3.93 6.28 -7.94
N LEU A 6 4.69 7.30 -8.29
CA LEU A 6 5.28 8.23 -7.33
C LEU A 6 4.19 9.17 -6.80
N ASN A 7 3.81 8.95 -5.55
CA ASN A 7 2.82 9.76 -4.83
C ASN A 7 3.47 10.33 -3.56
N ILE A 8 3.96 11.53 -3.66
CA ILE A 8 4.64 12.30 -2.62
C ILE A 8 3.95 13.66 -2.48
N ASP A 9 4.24 14.39 -1.41
CA ASP A 9 3.60 15.69 -1.18
C ASP A 9 4.11 16.73 -2.17
N VAL A 10 5.41 16.69 -2.48
CA VAL A 10 6.08 17.61 -3.39
C VAL A 10 7.16 16.89 -4.20
N LEU A 11 7.26 17.20 -5.50
CA LEU A 11 8.39 16.80 -6.34
C LEU A 11 9.33 17.98 -6.49
N ASN A 12 10.47 17.88 -5.83
CA ASN A 12 11.57 18.84 -5.91
C ASN A 12 12.88 18.06 -6.04
N ILE A 13 13.35 17.91 -7.28
CA ILE A 13 14.57 17.16 -7.59
C ILE A 13 15.76 18.08 -7.37
N SER A 14 16.59 17.76 -6.37
CA SER A 14 17.83 18.48 -6.07
C SER A 14 19.02 17.98 -6.89
N GLN A 15 19.02 16.68 -7.23
CA GLN A 15 20.01 16.08 -8.13
C GLN A 15 19.33 15.09 -9.07
N GLY A 16 19.60 15.17 -10.35
CA GLY A 16 19.00 14.32 -11.38
C GLY A 16 19.83 13.11 -11.75
N SER A 17 19.27 12.23 -12.57
CA SER A 17 19.97 11.08 -13.20
C SER A 17 21.12 11.58 -14.08
N ASP A 18 22.18 10.81 -14.16
CA ASP A 18 23.40 11.17 -14.88
C ASP A 18 23.96 12.56 -14.50
N GLY A 19 23.63 13.02 -13.28
CA GLY A 19 24.06 14.29 -12.74
C GLY A 19 25.56 14.31 -12.42
N ASN A 20 26.00 15.44 -11.87
CA ASN A 20 27.36 15.57 -11.35
C ASN A 20 27.51 14.80 -10.03
N PHE A 21 28.74 14.71 -9.52
CA PHE A 21 29.06 14.04 -8.25
C PHE A 21 28.62 12.56 -8.23
N SER A 22 27.89 12.15 -7.19
CA SER A 22 27.50 10.76 -6.94
C SER A 22 26.59 10.14 -8.02
N HIS A 23 25.89 10.94 -8.82
CA HIS A 23 24.97 10.46 -9.87
C HIS A 23 25.59 10.32 -11.25
N LYS A 24 26.92 10.46 -11.40
CA LYS A 24 27.56 10.28 -12.70
C LYS A 24 27.44 8.83 -13.18
N GLY A 25 26.64 8.62 -14.24
CA GLY A 25 26.28 7.29 -14.75
C GLY A 25 25.29 6.53 -13.87
N ASP A 26 24.65 7.19 -12.91
CA ASP A 26 23.56 6.66 -12.09
C ASP A 26 22.22 7.23 -12.57
N LYS A 27 21.18 6.39 -12.59
CA LYS A 27 19.83 6.76 -12.98
C LYS A 27 18.93 7.19 -11.81
N ALA A 28 19.49 7.23 -10.61
CA ALA A 28 18.83 7.72 -9.41
C ALA A 28 18.54 9.23 -9.48
N ILE A 29 17.63 9.68 -8.62
CA ILE A 29 17.38 11.10 -8.35
C ILE A 29 17.40 11.35 -6.84
N ASP A 30 17.81 12.56 -6.44
CA ASP A 30 17.63 13.05 -5.09
C ASP A 30 16.44 13.98 -5.03
N ILE A 31 15.49 13.70 -4.13
CA ILE A 31 14.28 14.49 -3.93
C ILE A 31 14.23 15.07 -2.52
N THR A 32 13.83 16.33 -2.40
CA THR A 32 13.77 17.08 -1.14
C THR A 32 12.37 17.56 -0.82
N GLY A 33 12.09 17.82 0.46
CA GLY A 33 10.78 18.27 0.93
C GLY A 33 9.75 17.15 1.09
N VAL A 34 10.18 15.88 1.15
CA VAL A 34 9.32 14.70 1.18
C VAL A 34 9.26 14.12 2.59
N LYS A 35 8.19 14.43 3.32
CA LYS A 35 7.96 13.92 4.69
C LYS A 35 7.15 12.63 4.76
N ASN A 36 6.55 12.21 3.66
CA ASN A 36 5.65 11.06 3.60
C ASN A 36 5.84 10.33 2.28
N PHE A 37 6.96 9.60 2.14
CA PHE A 37 7.20 8.81 0.95
C PHE A 37 6.33 7.56 0.96
N LYS A 38 5.41 7.50 0.01
CA LYS A 38 4.45 6.41 -0.13
C LYS A 38 4.97 5.36 -1.09
N ALA A 39 4.79 4.09 -0.75
CA ALA A 39 5.19 2.99 -1.62
C ALA A 39 4.56 3.12 -3.02
N PRO A 40 5.36 3.14 -4.08
CA PRO A 40 4.86 3.29 -5.44
C PRO A 40 4.02 2.10 -5.94
N PHE A 41 4.16 0.96 -5.31
CA PHE A 41 3.45 -0.30 -5.57
C PHE A 41 3.39 -1.14 -4.29
N THR A 42 2.55 -2.18 -4.31
CA THR A 42 2.54 -3.18 -3.24
C THR A 42 3.75 -4.08 -3.36
N GLY A 43 4.62 -4.06 -2.36
CA GLY A 43 5.90 -4.76 -2.40
C GLY A 43 6.33 -5.35 -1.06
N THR A 44 7.42 -6.10 -1.09
CA THR A 44 8.07 -6.70 0.08
C THR A 44 9.48 -6.15 0.23
N ILE A 45 9.84 -5.75 1.44
CA ILE A 45 11.20 -5.31 1.76
C ILE A 45 12.15 -6.50 1.64
N LYS A 46 13.13 -6.41 0.76
CA LYS A 46 14.09 -7.48 0.45
C LYS A 46 15.41 -7.33 1.19
N LYS A 47 15.79 -6.09 1.48
CA LYS A 47 17.06 -5.77 2.13
C LYS A 47 16.96 -4.45 2.88
N ILE A 48 17.65 -4.36 3.99
CA ILE A 48 17.89 -3.14 4.77
C ILE A 48 19.36 -3.08 5.14
N LEU A 49 20.00 -1.93 4.94
CA LEU A 49 21.33 -1.65 5.45
C LEU A 49 21.30 -0.41 6.37
N PRO A 50 21.80 -0.52 7.60
CA PRO A 50 21.59 0.52 8.62
C PRO A 50 22.53 1.74 8.47
N ASN A 51 23.62 1.65 7.70
CA ASN A 51 24.59 2.74 7.59
C ASN A 51 23.96 4.00 7.00
N ASP A 52 23.22 3.85 5.90
CA ASP A 52 22.51 4.92 5.19
C ASP A 52 20.99 4.79 5.33
N ASN A 53 20.50 3.92 6.24
CA ASN A 53 19.10 3.50 6.31
C ASN A 53 18.53 3.13 4.95
N GLU A 54 19.29 2.32 4.23
CA GLU A 54 19.00 1.84 2.89
C GLU A 54 17.87 0.81 2.93
N VAL A 55 16.81 1.03 2.16
CA VAL A 55 15.64 0.13 2.08
C VAL A 55 15.36 -0.26 0.64
N TRP A 56 15.32 -1.57 0.39
CA TRP A 56 15.03 -2.18 -0.90
C TRP A 56 13.64 -2.78 -0.91
N LEU A 57 12.74 -2.23 -1.71
CA LEU A 57 11.37 -2.70 -1.87
C LEU A 57 11.18 -3.33 -3.25
N GLU A 58 10.80 -4.61 -3.31
CA GLU A 58 10.48 -5.34 -4.54
C GLU A 58 8.97 -5.48 -4.69
N SER A 59 8.43 -5.26 -5.88
CA SER A 59 7.00 -5.44 -6.15
C SER A 59 6.58 -6.91 -6.03
N ASN A 60 5.47 -7.18 -5.37
CA ASN A 60 4.95 -8.54 -5.19
C ASN A 60 4.44 -9.15 -6.50
N ASN A 61 3.98 -8.31 -7.41
CA ASN A 61 3.50 -8.68 -8.75
C ASN A 61 4.16 -7.81 -9.80
N LYS A 62 4.04 -8.19 -11.08
CA LYS A 62 4.40 -7.31 -12.19
C LYS A 62 3.54 -6.06 -12.15
N VAL A 63 4.17 -4.90 -12.33
CA VAL A 63 3.55 -3.58 -12.35
C VAL A 63 3.72 -2.92 -13.71
N LEU A 64 2.84 -1.98 -14.04
CA LEU A 64 2.95 -1.16 -15.22
C LEU A 64 3.87 0.04 -14.92
N TYR A 65 4.93 0.19 -15.70
CA TYR A 65 5.88 1.29 -15.70
C TYR A 65 5.34 2.50 -16.48
N ALA A 66 5.87 3.67 -16.23
CA ALA A 66 5.48 4.88 -16.97
C ALA A 66 5.84 4.84 -18.47
N ASP A 67 6.86 4.07 -18.84
CA ASP A 67 7.25 3.83 -20.24
C ASP A 67 6.41 2.76 -20.96
N GLY A 68 5.39 2.21 -20.31
CA GLY A 68 4.53 1.16 -20.85
C GLY A 68 5.05 -0.28 -20.63
N THR A 69 6.23 -0.46 -20.08
CA THR A 69 6.77 -1.78 -19.74
C THR A 69 5.97 -2.43 -18.61
N ILE A 70 5.87 -3.76 -18.62
CA ILE A 70 5.23 -4.56 -17.57
C ILE A 70 6.24 -5.57 -17.04
N ASP A 71 6.72 -5.38 -15.83
CA ASP A 71 7.63 -6.30 -15.16
C ASP A 71 7.59 -6.13 -13.63
N TYR A 72 8.35 -6.96 -12.89
CA TYR A 72 8.67 -6.67 -11.50
C TYR A 72 9.51 -5.40 -11.42
N MET A 73 9.39 -4.70 -10.32
CA MET A 73 10.16 -3.48 -10.04
C MET A 73 10.81 -3.57 -8.68
N THR A 74 12.05 -3.15 -8.61
CA THR A 74 12.77 -2.93 -7.35
C THR A 74 13.03 -1.44 -7.19
N ILE A 75 12.78 -0.89 -6.03
CA ILE A 75 13.18 0.48 -5.68
C ILE A 75 14.10 0.48 -4.48
N LEU A 76 14.99 1.45 -4.48
CA LEU A 76 15.90 1.75 -3.40
C LEU A 76 15.61 3.16 -2.88
N THR A 77 15.53 3.31 -1.56
CA THR A 77 15.49 4.59 -0.86
C THR A 77 16.58 4.65 0.19
N LEU A 78 17.28 5.81 0.30
CA LEU A 78 18.32 6.05 1.30
C LEU A 78 18.04 7.34 2.07
N HIS A 79 18.66 7.40 3.26
CA HIS A 79 18.89 8.56 4.12
C HIS A 79 17.80 8.90 5.13
N ASP A 80 16.64 8.19 5.20
CA ASP A 80 15.68 8.40 6.30
C ASP A 80 16.38 8.33 7.67
N ASN A 81 16.01 9.19 8.58
CA ASN A 81 16.63 9.24 9.91
C ASN A 81 16.14 8.11 10.83
N ASP A 82 14.95 7.54 10.57
CA ASP A 82 14.35 6.48 11.40
C ASP A 82 13.57 5.46 10.58
N ILE A 83 14.13 4.27 10.47
CA ILE A 83 13.51 3.10 9.84
C ILE A 83 13.24 1.96 10.85
N SER A 84 13.15 2.27 12.14
CA SER A 84 13.01 1.29 13.22
C SER A 84 11.77 0.40 13.11
N ASN A 85 10.75 0.86 12.39
CA ASN A 85 9.51 0.13 12.10
C ASN A 85 9.59 -0.78 10.87
N LEU A 86 10.72 -0.79 10.15
CA LEU A 86 10.94 -1.58 8.93
C LEU A 86 11.79 -2.82 9.23
N TYR A 87 11.49 -3.91 8.53
CA TYR A 87 12.24 -5.17 8.61
C TYR A 87 12.15 -5.94 7.28
N VAL A 88 13.14 -6.76 7.01
CA VAL A 88 13.16 -7.63 5.82
C VAL A 88 11.98 -8.60 5.87
N GLY A 89 11.26 -8.70 4.76
CA GLY A 89 10.02 -9.49 4.67
C GLY A 89 8.74 -8.70 4.98
N LYS A 90 8.83 -7.46 5.49
CA LYS A 90 7.65 -6.61 5.66
C LYS A 90 7.02 -6.30 4.31
N VAL A 91 5.71 -6.52 4.21
CA VAL A 91 4.91 -6.13 3.04
C VAL A 91 4.43 -4.70 3.26
N ILE A 92 4.71 -3.84 2.29
CA ILE A 92 4.22 -2.46 2.23
C ILE A 92 3.22 -2.37 1.08
N LYS A 93 2.02 -1.89 1.35
CA LYS A 93 0.99 -1.71 0.31
C LYS A 93 1.25 -0.43 -0.49
N GLN A 94 0.83 -0.43 -1.76
CA GLN A 94 0.86 0.79 -2.55
C GLN A 94 0.17 1.94 -1.80
N GLY A 95 0.81 3.10 -1.71
CA GLY A 95 0.30 4.27 -1.01
C GLY A 95 0.51 4.29 0.50
N GLU A 96 1.00 3.22 1.09
CA GLU A 96 1.41 3.20 2.49
C GLU A 96 2.70 4.02 2.66
N ILE A 97 2.71 4.91 3.67
CA ILE A 97 3.90 5.68 4.02
C ILE A 97 4.89 4.73 4.69
N TYR A 98 6.12 4.68 4.19
CA TYR A 98 7.15 3.82 4.79
C TYR A 98 8.52 4.49 4.90
N TYR A 99 8.70 5.68 4.31
CA TYR A 99 9.99 6.36 4.27
C TYR A 99 9.82 7.89 4.34
N ASN A 100 10.86 8.60 4.78
CA ASN A 100 10.90 10.06 4.83
C ASN A 100 12.25 10.56 4.32
N GLU A 101 12.32 11.84 3.99
CA GLU A 101 13.63 12.46 3.77
C GLU A 101 14.43 12.51 5.09
N GLY A 102 15.71 12.41 4.96
CA GLY A 102 16.63 12.47 6.09
C GLY A 102 18.07 12.70 5.67
N ARG A 103 18.96 12.55 6.63
CA ARG A 103 20.40 12.82 6.48
C ARG A 103 21.27 11.67 6.98
N LYS A 104 20.70 10.49 7.13
CA LYS A 104 21.43 9.33 7.64
C LYS A 104 22.50 8.89 6.64
N GLY A 105 23.72 8.63 7.15
CA GLY A 105 24.84 8.14 6.34
C GLY A 105 25.56 9.23 5.55
N ASN A 106 25.92 8.95 4.30
CA ASN A 106 26.70 9.85 3.46
C ASN A 106 25.81 10.87 2.72
N ALA A 107 25.17 11.77 3.46
CA ALA A 107 24.30 12.81 2.94
C ALA A 107 24.72 14.21 3.40
N THR A 108 24.74 15.19 2.50
CA THR A 108 25.10 16.58 2.80
C THR A 108 23.94 17.43 3.27
N GLY A 109 22.70 16.98 3.02
CA GLY A 109 21.44 17.63 3.41
C GLY A 109 20.29 16.63 3.44
N ASP A 110 19.15 17.06 3.95
CA ASP A 110 17.97 16.19 4.00
C ASP A 110 17.43 15.93 2.59
N HIS A 111 17.34 14.67 2.20
CA HIS A 111 16.78 14.22 0.92
C HIS A 111 16.43 12.73 0.97
N ILE A 112 15.76 12.26 -0.04
CA ILE A 112 15.65 10.83 -0.37
C ILE A 112 16.45 10.60 -1.65
N HIS A 113 17.48 9.76 -1.59
CA HIS A 113 18.05 9.16 -2.78
C HIS A 113 17.13 8.05 -3.25
N LEU A 114 16.56 8.19 -4.44
CA LEU A 114 15.58 7.28 -5.02
C LEU A 114 16.12 6.68 -6.31
N ALA A 115 16.23 5.35 -6.34
CA ALA A 115 16.62 4.62 -7.53
C ALA A 115 15.59 3.54 -7.89
N VAL A 116 15.44 3.25 -9.18
CA VAL A 116 14.53 2.26 -9.74
C VAL A 116 15.29 1.24 -10.56
N GLY A 117 15.11 -0.04 -10.25
CA GLY A 117 15.62 -1.18 -11.02
C GLY A 117 14.49 -1.97 -11.67
N LYS A 118 14.69 -2.39 -12.92
CA LYS A 118 13.76 -3.27 -13.64
C LYS A 118 13.96 -4.72 -13.19
N GLY A 119 12.87 -5.41 -12.89
CA GLY A 119 12.89 -6.80 -12.47
C GLY A 119 12.92 -7.00 -10.96
N LYS A 120 13.19 -8.24 -10.55
CA LYS A 120 13.29 -8.62 -9.15
C LYS A 120 14.63 -8.21 -8.54
N PHE A 121 14.65 -8.10 -7.21
CA PHE A 121 15.87 -7.92 -6.46
C PHE A 121 16.80 -9.12 -6.62
N GLU A 122 18.05 -8.89 -7.02
CA GLU A 122 19.03 -9.95 -7.27
C GLU A 122 20.38 -9.65 -6.60
N GLY A 123 21.02 -10.68 -6.06
CA GLY A 123 22.34 -10.61 -5.47
C GLY A 123 22.47 -9.58 -4.36
N SER A 124 23.46 -8.69 -4.45
CA SER A 124 23.63 -7.58 -3.50
C SER A 124 22.69 -6.40 -3.74
N GLY A 125 22.03 -6.35 -4.91
CA GLY A 125 21.28 -5.21 -5.40
C GLY A 125 22.14 -4.16 -6.11
N TRP A 126 23.46 -4.18 -5.90
CA TRP A 126 24.40 -3.16 -6.34
C TRP A 126 25.36 -3.64 -7.43
N PHE A 127 25.73 -2.71 -8.34
CA PHE A 127 26.91 -2.83 -9.18
C PHE A 127 27.71 -1.52 -9.20
N LYS A 128 28.98 -1.58 -9.60
CA LYS A 128 29.76 -0.37 -9.88
C LYS A 128 29.70 -0.05 -11.36
N ASN A 129 29.34 1.20 -11.66
CA ASN A 129 29.37 1.70 -13.03
C ASN A 129 30.82 2.02 -13.50
N SER A 130 30.97 2.43 -14.76
CA SER A 130 32.29 2.76 -15.36
C SER A 130 33.01 3.94 -14.72
N TYR A 131 32.30 4.73 -13.94
CA TYR A 131 32.87 5.87 -13.18
C TYR A 131 33.20 5.50 -11.73
N GLY A 132 32.97 4.23 -11.33
CA GLY A 132 33.29 3.73 -9.99
C GLY A 132 32.21 3.99 -8.94
N TYR A 133 31.05 4.54 -9.31
CA TYR A 133 29.91 4.75 -8.41
C TYR A 133 29.05 3.52 -8.27
N TRP A 134 28.47 3.34 -7.09
CA TRP A 134 27.52 2.27 -6.82
C TRP A 134 26.14 2.65 -7.34
N CYS A 135 25.55 1.77 -8.14
CA CYS A 135 24.24 1.92 -8.75
C CYS A 135 23.39 0.68 -8.50
N ILE A 136 22.07 0.85 -8.49
CA ILE A 136 21.13 -0.29 -8.40
C ILE A 136 21.22 -1.16 -9.65
N ASN A 137 21.15 -2.51 -9.46
CA ASN A 137 21.10 -3.44 -10.59
C ASN A 137 19.93 -3.13 -11.52
N ASN A 138 20.15 -3.31 -12.84
CA ASN A 138 19.14 -3.09 -13.87
C ASN A 138 18.48 -1.70 -13.78
N GLN A 139 19.26 -0.69 -13.41
CA GLN A 139 18.77 0.68 -13.21
C GLN A 139 18.08 1.25 -14.45
N ILE A 140 17.00 1.98 -14.21
CA ILE A 140 16.30 2.76 -15.22
C ILE A 140 16.04 4.18 -14.69
N ASP A 141 15.83 5.12 -15.60
CA ASP A 141 15.45 6.48 -15.19
C ASP A 141 14.16 6.45 -14.37
N VAL A 142 14.16 7.09 -13.21
CA VAL A 142 13.04 7.05 -12.26
C VAL A 142 11.72 7.51 -12.92
N TYR A 143 11.76 8.56 -13.74
CA TYR A 143 10.59 9.09 -14.47
C TYR A 143 10.07 8.19 -15.59
N LYS A 144 10.85 7.18 -16.03
CA LYS A 144 10.41 6.12 -16.95
C LYS A 144 9.82 4.93 -16.21
N GLY A 145 10.30 4.67 -15.01
CA GLY A 145 9.77 3.61 -14.15
C GLY A 145 8.47 3.99 -13.47
N LEU A 146 8.38 5.21 -12.93
CA LEU A 146 7.28 5.65 -12.09
C LEU A 146 6.40 6.69 -12.80
N PHE A 147 5.09 6.46 -12.79
CA PHE A 147 4.12 7.53 -13.08
C PHE A 147 4.19 8.58 -11.98
N LEU A 148 3.98 9.85 -12.32
CA LEU A 148 3.77 10.90 -11.33
C LEU A 148 2.27 11.03 -11.04
N TYR A 149 1.88 10.96 -9.76
CA TYR A 149 0.49 11.23 -9.39
C TYR A 149 0.12 12.69 -9.71
N ASP A 150 -1.01 12.91 -10.35
CA ASP A 150 -1.41 14.22 -10.90
C ASP A 150 -1.58 15.33 -9.84
N LYS A 151 -1.85 14.95 -8.58
CA LYS A 151 -1.98 15.87 -7.44
C LYS A 151 -0.67 16.23 -6.75
N VAL A 152 0.46 15.65 -7.17
CA VAL A 152 1.78 16.01 -6.64
C VAL A 152 2.10 17.46 -7.03
N LYS A 153 2.44 18.27 -6.04
CA LYS A 153 2.95 19.64 -6.29
C LYS A 153 4.35 19.55 -6.88
N VAL A 154 4.55 20.02 -8.10
CA VAL A 154 5.87 20.04 -8.75
C VAL A 154 6.51 21.41 -8.54
N ILE A 155 7.68 21.45 -7.88
CA ILE A 155 8.55 22.62 -7.73
C ILE A 155 9.65 22.56 -8.78
N ASN A 156 10.38 21.44 -8.81
CA ASN A 156 11.41 21.14 -9.80
C ASN A 156 11.26 19.67 -10.23
N GLY A 157 10.72 19.43 -11.41
CA GLY A 157 10.49 18.09 -11.93
C GLY A 157 11.58 17.55 -12.82
N LEU A 158 12.48 18.41 -13.32
CA LEU A 158 13.59 18.17 -14.26
C LEU A 158 13.25 17.40 -15.54
N TYR A 159 12.30 16.45 -15.51
CA TYR A 159 11.99 15.50 -16.59
C TYR A 159 10.52 15.60 -17.03
N ASN A 160 10.23 15.01 -18.18
CA ASN A 160 8.86 14.85 -18.68
C ASN A 160 8.20 13.64 -18.03
N TRP A 161 7.55 13.85 -16.89
CA TRP A 161 6.83 12.81 -16.16
C TRP A 161 5.52 12.45 -16.82
N VAL A 162 5.26 11.16 -17.00
CA VAL A 162 3.93 10.65 -17.36
C VAL A 162 3.04 10.75 -16.13
N LYS A 163 2.01 11.60 -16.19
CA LYS A 163 1.07 11.78 -15.09
C LYS A 163 -0.03 10.73 -15.09
N THR A 164 -0.59 10.45 -13.92
CA THR A 164 -1.75 9.58 -13.77
C THR A 164 -2.63 10.07 -12.63
N ASP A 165 -3.95 10.07 -12.85
CA ASP A 165 -5.00 10.26 -11.84
C ASP A 165 -5.37 8.94 -11.15
N THR A 166 -5.06 7.84 -11.81
CA THR A 166 -5.25 6.49 -11.26
C THR A 166 -4.00 6.07 -10.49
N PHE A 167 -3.93 6.50 -9.29
CA PHE A 167 -3.24 5.82 -8.24
C PHE A 167 -4.22 4.76 -7.76
N THR A 168 -3.91 3.47 -7.94
CA THR A 168 -4.58 2.48 -7.11
C THR A 168 -4.08 2.74 -5.68
N THR A 169 -4.61 3.81 -5.08
CA THR A 169 -4.84 3.68 -3.69
C THR A 169 -5.71 2.43 -3.59
N ASN A 170 -5.13 1.30 -3.22
CA ASN A 170 -5.66 0.64 -2.07
C ASN A 170 -5.54 1.69 -0.95
N ASN A 171 -6.36 2.77 -1.08
CA ASN A 171 -7.10 3.38 -0.04
C ASN A 171 -8.18 2.33 0.30
N GLY A 172 -7.74 1.22 0.78
CA GLY A 172 -7.62 1.02 2.16
C GLY A 172 -7.07 2.29 2.78
N ASN A 173 -7.98 3.25 3.03
CA ASN A 173 -7.76 4.19 4.08
C ASN A 173 -7.22 3.35 5.24
N ASN A 174 -5.86 3.32 5.41
CA ASN A 174 -5.27 3.19 6.71
C ASN A 174 -5.47 4.52 7.46
N ASN A 175 -6.62 5.18 7.30
CA ASN A 175 -7.32 5.74 8.40
C ASN A 175 -7.81 4.54 9.20
N VAL A 176 -6.90 3.90 9.90
CA VAL A 176 -7.24 3.26 11.15
C VAL A 176 -7.74 4.44 11.98
N GLU A 177 -9.02 4.78 11.76
CA GLU A 177 -9.71 5.72 12.63
C GLU A 177 -9.63 5.04 13.98
N THR A 178 -8.86 5.60 14.89
CA THR A 178 -8.72 5.08 16.24
C THR A 178 -9.55 5.94 17.18
N TYR A 179 -10.10 5.31 18.19
CA TYR A 179 -10.82 5.96 19.25
C TYR A 179 -10.23 5.56 20.61
N THR A 180 -9.92 6.53 21.42
CA THR A 180 -9.49 6.26 22.81
C THR A 180 -10.72 6.18 23.69
N VAL A 181 -10.88 5.01 24.34
CA VAL A 181 -12.01 4.73 25.24
C VAL A 181 -12.00 5.71 26.41
N VAL A 182 -13.13 6.34 26.66
CA VAL A 182 -13.32 7.24 27.81
C VAL A 182 -14.26 6.61 28.84
N LYS A 183 -14.32 7.20 30.05
CA LYS A 183 -15.17 6.71 31.12
C LYS A 183 -16.65 6.69 30.69
N GLY A 184 -17.30 5.53 30.86
CA GLY A 184 -18.69 5.32 30.48
C GLY A 184 -18.90 4.71 29.10
N ASP A 185 -17.83 4.53 28.32
CA ASP A 185 -17.92 3.86 27.02
C ASP A 185 -18.18 2.36 27.16
N THR A 186 -18.91 1.87 26.16
CA THR A 186 -19.08 0.44 25.87
C THR A 186 -18.78 0.21 24.39
N LEU A 187 -18.42 -1.02 24.01
CA LEU A 187 -18.27 -1.32 22.57
C LEU A 187 -19.54 -1.03 21.77
N TRP A 188 -20.72 -1.12 22.38
CA TRP A 188 -21.99 -0.79 21.75
C TRP A 188 -22.12 0.71 21.49
N SER A 189 -21.83 1.59 22.49
CA SER A 189 -21.89 3.05 22.32
C SER A 189 -20.88 3.51 21.28
N ILE A 190 -19.67 2.95 21.30
CA ILE A 190 -18.62 3.25 20.32
C ILE A 190 -19.02 2.79 18.92
N ALA A 191 -19.56 1.57 18.78
CA ALA A 191 -20.04 1.06 17.49
C ALA A 191 -21.13 1.96 16.89
N LYS A 192 -22.08 2.41 17.71
CA LYS A 192 -23.15 3.34 17.30
C LYS A 192 -22.58 4.71 16.88
N LYS A 193 -21.63 5.25 17.67
CA LYS A 193 -20.98 6.55 17.41
C LYS A 193 -20.26 6.58 16.05
N PHE A 194 -19.62 5.47 15.67
CA PHE A 194 -18.80 5.38 14.46
C PHE A 194 -19.45 4.59 13.31
N ASN A 195 -20.75 4.33 13.42
CA ASN A 195 -21.52 3.60 12.40
C ASN A 195 -20.89 2.26 11.98
N THR A 196 -20.46 1.50 12.98
CA THR A 196 -19.87 0.15 12.85
C THR A 196 -20.63 -0.83 13.74
N THR A 197 -20.13 -2.06 13.90
CA THR A 197 -20.75 -3.08 14.76
C THR A 197 -19.80 -3.47 15.91
N VAL A 198 -20.36 -3.97 17.02
CA VAL A 198 -19.57 -4.51 18.12
C VAL A 198 -18.66 -5.64 17.65
N ASP A 199 -19.17 -6.53 16.80
CA ASP A 199 -18.40 -7.66 16.27
C ASP A 199 -17.23 -7.20 15.41
N GLU A 200 -17.39 -6.11 14.65
CA GLU A 200 -16.32 -5.52 13.87
C GLU A 200 -15.24 -4.88 14.77
N LEU A 201 -15.65 -4.16 15.82
CA LEU A 201 -14.71 -3.63 16.81
C LEU A 201 -13.94 -4.74 17.51
N VAL A 202 -14.61 -5.81 17.90
CA VAL A 202 -14.00 -7.01 18.50
C VAL A 202 -12.97 -7.64 17.56
N ARG A 203 -13.31 -7.79 16.29
CA ARG A 203 -12.45 -8.35 15.23
C ARG A 203 -11.21 -7.48 14.99
N LEU A 204 -11.41 -6.18 14.82
CA LEU A 204 -10.33 -5.22 14.50
C LEU A 204 -9.30 -5.10 15.62
N ASN A 205 -9.73 -5.33 16.86
CA ASN A 205 -8.92 -5.11 18.05
C ASN A 205 -8.53 -6.41 18.78
N ASN A 206 -8.86 -7.57 18.20
CA ASN A 206 -8.63 -8.89 18.83
C ASN A 206 -9.17 -8.97 20.27
N ILE A 207 -10.34 -8.36 20.54
CA ILE A 207 -10.95 -8.30 21.86
C ILE A 207 -11.50 -9.69 22.21
N LYS A 208 -10.97 -10.31 23.25
CA LYS A 208 -11.40 -11.66 23.71
C LYS A 208 -12.77 -11.61 24.42
N ASN A 209 -13.01 -10.56 25.18
CA ASN A 209 -14.25 -10.38 25.94
C ASN A 209 -14.91 -9.05 25.53
N LYS A 210 -16.02 -9.14 24.80
CA LYS A 210 -16.77 -7.98 24.27
C LYS A 210 -17.38 -7.08 25.36
N ASN A 211 -17.44 -7.56 26.60
CA ASN A 211 -17.96 -6.80 27.73
C ASN A 211 -16.86 -6.10 28.54
N LEU A 212 -15.60 -6.18 28.10
CA LEU A 212 -14.47 -5.63 28.84
C LEU A 212 -13.58 -4.77 27.93
N ILE A 213 -13.64 -3.47 28.14
CA ILE A 213 -12.73 -2.47 27.59
C ILE A 213 -12.28 -1.53 28.69
N TYR A 214 -11.13 -0.88 28.54
CA TYR A 214 -10.52 -0.05 29.57
C TYR A 214 -10.45 1.41 29.12
N VAL A 215 -10.65 2.34 30.06
CA VAL A 215 -10.42 3.77 29.82
C VAL A 215 -8.96 3.98 29.42
N GLY A 216 -8.75 4.74 28.33
CA GLY A 216 -7.42 4.93 27.72
C GLY A 216 -7.06 3.86 26.69
N GLN A 217 -7.82 2.78 26.54
CA GLN A 217 -7.60 1.78 25.48
C GLN A 217 -7.85 2.43 24.11
N VAL A 218 -6.88 2.29 23.21
CA VAL A 218 -7.01 2.76 21.83
C VAL A 218 -7.63 1.66 20.97
N LEU A 219 -8.82 1.90 20.44
CA LEU A 219 -9.54 0.98 19.57
C LEU A 219 -9.44 1.43 18.12
N LYS A 220 -9.12 0.50 17.22
CA LYS A 220 -9.30 0.67 15.77
C LYS A 220 -10.79 0.66 15.46
N ILE A 221 -11.31 1.75 14.88
CA ILE A 221 -12.73 1.94 14.61
C ILE A 221 -13.09 1.53 13.18
N LYS A 222 -12.19 1.80 12.24
CA LYS A 222 -12.28 1.31 10.85
C LYS A 222 -11.06 0.49 10.52
N GLY A 223 -11.27 -0.72 10.00
CA GLY A 223 -10.25 -1.54 9.36
C GLY A 223 -10.38 -1.46 7.84
N ASN A 224 -9.37 -1.92 7.13
CA ASN A 224 -9.47 -2.15 5.69
C ASN A 224 -10.57 -3.18 5.44
N VAL A 225 -11.72 -2.73 4.93
CA VAL A 225 -12.76 -3.62 4.44
C VAL A 225 -12.42 -3.99 3.01
N GLU A 226 -11.94 -5.22 2.80
CA GLU A 226 -11.77 -5.76 1.46
C GLU A 226 -13.12 -6.29 0.95
N TYR A 227 -13.46 -5.90 -0.27
CA TYR A 227 -14.66 -6.36 -0.94
C TYR A 227 -14.32 -7.40 -2.02
N TYR A 228 -15.23 -8.34 -2.24
CA TYR A 228 -15.17 -9.19 -3.42
C TYR A 228 -15.37 -8.37 -4.70
N PRO A 229 -14.79 -8.82 -5.85
CA PRO A 229 -15.05 -8.15 -7.14
C PRO A 229 -16.53 -8.00 -7.41
N LYS A 230 -16.92 -6.83 -7.92
CA LYS A 230 -18.33 -6.56 -8.26
C LYS A 230 -18.80 -7.53 -9.35
N TYR A 231 -19.94 -8.19 -9.12
CA TYR A 231 -20.60 -9.01 -10.13
C TYR A 231 -21.49 -8.15 -11.01
N THR A 232 -21.31 -8.23 -12.33
CA THR A 232 -22.04 -7.43 -13.32
C THR A 232 -23.00 -8.25 -14.19
N GLY A 233 -23.08 -9.57 -13.97
CA GLY A 233 -23.95 -10.47 -14.71
C GLY A 233 -25.41 -10.47 -14.21
N ASN A 234 -26.24 -11.30 -14.84
CA ASN A 234 -27.68 -11.32 -14.64
C ASN A 234 -28.21 -12.50 -13.80
N THR A 235 -27.33 -13.40 -13.29
CA THR A 235 -27.83 -14.54 -12.49
C THR A 235 -28.55 -14.08 -11.23
N VAL A 236 -29.51 -14.89 -10.80
CA VAL A 236 -30.19 -14.76 -9.51
C VAL A 236 -29.60 -15.70 -8.45
N SER A 237 -28.57 -16.46 -8.82
CA SER A 237 -27.88 -17.43 -7.97
C SER A 237 -26.60 -16.81 -7.40
N ILE A 238 -26.50 -16.73 -6.07
CA ILE A 238 -25.24 -16.31 -5.42
C ILE A 238 -24.09 -17.29 -5.70
N VAL A 239 -24.41 -18.59 -5.86
CA VAL A 239 -23.41 -19.62 -6.16
C VAL A 239 -22.74 -19.34 -7.50
N ASP A 240 -23.53 -19.07 -8.53
CA ASP A 240 -23.02 -18.80 -9.88
C ASP A 240 -22.33 -17.44 -9.96
N ALA A 241 -22.88 -16.45 -9.26
CA ALA A 241 -22.26 -15.12 -9.18
C ALA A 241 -20.87 -15.17 -8.51
N LEU A 242 -20.73 -15.90 -7.40
CA LEU A 242 -19.43 -16.08 -6.73
C LEU A 242 -18.43 -16.82 -7.63
N LYS A 243 -18.85 -17.90 -8.29
CA LYS A 243 -18.00 -18.64 -9.25
C LYS A 243 -17.52 -17.75 -10.38
N SER A 244 -18.37 -16.92 -10.95
CA SER A 244 -18.04 -16.06 -12.08
C SER A 244 -17.02 -14.97 -11.72
N VAL A 245 -16.91 -14.59 -10.44
CA VAL A 245 -15.88 -13.66 -9.94
C VAL A 245 -14.70 -14.38 -9.27
N GLY A 246 -14.56 -15.69 -9.50
CA GLY A 246 -13.42 -16.49 -9.02
C GLY A 246 -13.44 -16.79 -7.52
N VAL A 247 -14.63 -16.76 -6.89
CA VAL A 247 -14.78 -16.96 -5.44
C VAL A 247 -15.37 -18.33 -5.14
N ASN A 248 -14.81 -19.03 -4.15
CA ASN A 248 -15.35 -20.29 -3.66
C ASN A 248 -16.80 -20.11 -3.23
N SER A 249 -17.73 -20.86 -3.85
CA SER A 249 -19.16 -20.78 -3.64
C SER A 249 -19.74 -21.88 -2.75
N SER A 250 -18.88 -22.66 -2.05
CA SER A 250 -19.34 -23.70 -1.11
C SER A 250 -20.23 -23.13 -0.02
N TYR A 251 -21.03 -24.00 0.60
CA TYR A 251 -21.89 -23.60 1.72
C TYR A 251 -21.07 -22.95 2.85
N ASP A 252 -19.97 -23.59 3.26
CA ASP A 252 -19.14 -23.10 4.37
C ASP A 252 -18.55 -21.72 4.07
N ASN A 253 -18.06 -21.50 2.85
CA ASN A 253 -17.55 -20.18 2.46
C ASN A 253 -18.68 -19.15 2.40
N ARG A 254 -19.87 -19.49 1.91
CA ARG A 254 -21.02 -18.57 1.94
C ARG A 254 -21.45 -18.26 3.38
N ALA A 255 -21.41 -19.22 4.29
CA ALA A 255 -21.70 -19.01 5.71
C ALA A 255 -20.66 -18.07 6.35
N PHE A 256 -19.38 -18.26 6.03
CA PHE A 256 -18.30 -17.36 6.44
C PHE A 256 -18.51 -15.93 5.91
N ILE A 257 -18.77 -15.78 4.61
CA ILE A 257 -19.06 -14.49 3.98
C ILE A 257 -20.29 -13.83 4.61
N ALA A 258 -21.37 -14.60 4.82
CA ALA A 258 -22.62 -14.12 5.42
C ALA A 258 -22.36 -13.51 6.81
N LYS A 259 -21.63 -14.22 7.66
CA LYS A 259 -21.23 -13.74 8.99
C LYS A 259 -20.47 -12.40 8.92
N ARG A 260 -19.55 -12.27 7.98
CA ARG A 260 -18.76 -11.03 7.78
C ARG A 260 -19.62 -9.85 7.28
N ASN A 261 -20.72 -10.14 6.61
CA ASN A 261 -21.65 -9.16 6.06
C ASN A 261 -22.90 -8.95 6.96
N GLY A 262 -22.83 -9.33 8.24
CA GLY A 262 -23.89 -9.10 9.22
C GLY A 262 -25.12 -10.01 9.05
N ILE A 263 -25.01 -11.08 8.25
CA ILE A 263 -26.08 -12.09 8.11
C ILE A 263 -25.79 -13.21 9.12
N THR A 264 -26.42 -13.10 10.28
CA THR A 264 -26.27 -14.09 11.36
C THR A 264 -27.13 -15.34 11.10
N ASN A 265 -26.74 -16.46 11.72
CA ASN A 265 -27.50 -17.75 11.59
C ASN A 265 -27.74 -18.14 10.12
N TYR A 266 -26.69 -18.09 9.32
CA TYR A 266 -26.77 -18.43 7.90
C TYR A 266 -27.11 -19.93 7.74
N ILE A 267 -28.25 -20.21 7.10
CA ILE A 267 -28.70 -21.56 6.74
C ILE A 267 -28.84 -21.74 5.22
N GLY A 268 -28.38 -20.74 4.43
CA GLY A 268 -28.48 -20.76 2.97
C GLY A 268 -29.89 -20.54 2.44
N SER A 269 -30.78 -19.89 3.21
CA SER A 269 -32.12 -19.57 2.75
C SER A 269 -32.12 -18.67 1.51
N ALA A 270 -33.22 -18.67 0.74
CA ALA A 270 -33.34 -17.83 -0.46
C ALA A 270 -33.09 -16.34 -0.14
N SER A 271 -33.68 -15.84 0.95
CA SER A 271 -33.49 -14.43 1.38
C SER A 271 -32.07 -14.11 1.76
N GLN A 272 -31.38 -14.99 2.47
CA GLN A 272 -29.97 -14.82 2.84
C GLN A 272 -29.05 -14.84 1.61
N ASN A 273 -29.28 -15.77 0.70
CA ASN A 273 -28.53 -15.86 -0.56
C ASN A 273 -28.78 -14.65 -1.46
N LEU A 274 -30.02 -14.16 -1.55
CA LEU A 274 -30.36 -12.95 -2.30
C LEU A 274 -29.66 -11.73 -1.72
N ARG A 275 -29.59 -11.61 -0.40
CA ARG A 275 -28.88 -10.51 0.28
C ARG A 275 -27.38 -10.51 -0.04
N LEU A 276 -26.75 -11.68 -0.04
CA LEU A 276 -25.33 -11.80 -0.46
C LEU A 276 -25.13 -11.40 -1.92
N LEU A 277 -26.06 -11.83 -2.80
CA LEU A 277 -26.01 -11.50 -4.23
C LEU A 277 -26.17 -9.99 -4.47
N GLU A 278 -27.07 -9.33 -3.77
CA GLU A 278 -27.25 -7.87 -3.84
C GLU A 278 -25.99 -7.13 -3.43
N LEU A 279 -25.36 -7.52 -2.32
CA LEU A 279 -24.10 -6.94 -1.88
C LEU A 279 -22.99 -7.14 -2.91
N LEU A 280 -22.91 -8.33 -3.52
CA LEU A 280 -21.92 -8.63 -4.56
C LEU A 280 -22.18 -7.80 -5.83
N LYS A 281 -23.44 -7.65 -6.26
CA LYS A 281 -23.84 -6.80 -7.40
C LYS A 281 -23.53 -5.32 -7.14
N GLN A 282 -23.59 -4.88 -5.90
CA GLN A 282 -23.22 -3.50 -5.51
C GLN A 282 -21.70 -3.29 -5.35
N GLY A 283 -20.88 -4.36 -5.36
CA GLY A 283 -19.47 -4.31 -5.01
C GLY A 283 -19.21 -4.03 -3.53
N LYS A 284 -20.17 -4.40 -2.68
CA LYS A 284 -20.16 -4.18 -1.22
C LYS A 284 -20.09 -5.47 -0.40
N LEU A 285 -19.89 -6.61 -1.06
CA LEU A 285 -19.73 -7.89 -0.36
C LEU A 285 -18.34 -7.97 0.26
N ILE A 286 -18.26 -7.97 1.59
CA ILE A 286 -17.03 -8.03 2.37
C ILE A 286 -16.40 -9.43 2.28
N LYS A 287 -15.07 -9.49 2.05
CA LYS A 287 -14.29 -10.74 2.04
C LYS A 287 -14.14 -11.35 3.42
#